data_d37cba3d97494238d05083c786e8576b
#
_entry.id   d37cba3d97494238d05083c786e8576b
#
_cell.length_a   1.000
_cell.length_b   1.000
_cell.length_c   1.000
_cell.angle_alpha   90.00
_cell.angle_beta   90.00
_cell.angle_gamma   90.00
#
_symmetry.space_group_name_H-M   'P 1'
#
loop_
_entity.id
_entity.type
_entity.pdbx_description
1 polymer ?
#
loop_
_entity_poly.entity_id
_entity_poly.type
_entity_poly.pdbx_seq_one_letter_code
_entity_poly.pdbx_strand_id
1 'polypeptide(L)'
;FWGMEAVFSHVKGVTSVVSGFEGGGARDARYETVSTGRTGHAESVRITYDPARIRYDELLRIFFGVASDPTQLNRQGPDVGTQYRNAIVPQSPEQARVAAAYIAQLRRANLWRAPIVTAIEPNRGFYAAEAYHQDFMLRNPDHGYIRRWDVPKVDALKRTFPQFWKASFTVN
;
A
#
# COMPACT_ATOMS: atom_id res chain seq x y z
N PHE A 1 -3.89 3.35 -4.97
CA PHE A 1 -2.51 2.83 -5.07
C PHE A 1 -1.44 3.91 -5.38
N TRP A 2 -1.80 5.06 -5.93
CA TRP A 2 -0.82 6.13 -6.23
C TRP A 2 -0.07 6.62 -4.99
N GLY A 3 -0.79 6.84 -3.88
CA GLY A 3 -0.18 7.29 -2.63
C GLY A 3 0.67 6.22 -1.97
N MET A 4 0.21 4.98 -2.00
CA MET A 4 0.95 3.83 -1.49
C MET A 4 2.25 3.63 -2.27
N GLU A 5 2.18 3.67 -3.61
CA GLU A 5 3.35 3.61 -4.47
C GLU A 5 4.34 4.73 -4.15
N ALA A 6 3.85 5.96 -4.02
CA ALA A 6 4.69 7.12 -3.74
C ALA A 6 5.41 6.99 -2.39
N VAL A 7 4.72 6.59 -1.34
CA VAL A 7 5.32 6.39 -0.02
C VAL A 7 6.45 5.38 -0.10
N PHE A 8 6.19 4.18 -0.63
CA PHE A 8 7.20 3.12 -0.66
C PHE A 8 8.32 3.37 -1.67
N SER A 9 8.06 4.17 -2.70
CA SER A 9 9.12 4.59 -3.64
C SER A 9 10.16 5.53 -3.00
N HIS A 10 9.85 6.12 -1.86
CA HIS A 10 10.77 6.94 -1.07
C HIS A 10 11.39 6.18 0.13
N VAL A 11 11.29 4.86 0.17
CA VAL A 11 11.80 4.05 1.28
C VAL A 11 13.15 3.42 0.91
N LYS A 12 14.15 3.63 1.77
CA LYS A 12 15.47 2.98 1.64
C LYS A 12 15.32 1.46 1.66
N GLY A 13 15.98 0.77 0.74
CA GLY A 13 15.94 -0.68 0.64
C GLY A 13 14.81 -1.22 -0.24
N VAL A 14 13.85 -0.40 -0.61
CA VAL A 14 12.82 -0.75 -1.61
C VAL A 14 13.41 -0.58 -3.01
N THR A 15 13.32 -1.63 -3.83
CA THR A 15 13.94 -1.68 -5.17
C THR A 15 12.90 -1.57 -6.29
N SER A 16 11.63 -1.88 -6.02
CA SER A 16 10.54 -1.72 -7.00
C SER A 16 9.21 -1.58 -6.27
N VAL A 17 8.33 -0.73 -6.78
CA VAL A 17 6.94 -0.58 -6.32
C VAL A 17 6.04 -0.50 -7.53
N VAL A 18 5.26 -1.53 -7.78
CA VAL A 18 4.37 -1.61 -8.95
C VAL A 18 2.92 -1.48 -8.49
N SER A 19 2.19 -0.51 -9.03
CA SER A 19 0.75 -0.37 -8.83
C SER A 19 0.00 -1.44 -9.62
N GLY A 20 -1.00 -2.06 -9.01
CA GLY A 20 -1.72 -3.14 -9.65
C GLY A 20 -2.96 -3.60 -8.91
N PHE A 21 -3.37 -4.81 -9.21
CA PHE A 21 -4.62 -5.42 -8.72
C PHE A 21 -4.35 -6.82 -8.18
N GLU A 22 -4.96 -7.12 -7.03
CA GLU A 22 -4.83 -8.43 -6.37
C GLU A 22 -6.20 -8.87 -5.83
N GLY A 23 -6.50 -10.15 -5.89
CA GLY A 23 -7.69 -10.74 -5.27
C GLY A 23 -8.77 -11.21 -6.24
N GLY A 24 -8.76 -10.75 -7.47
CA GLY A 24 -9.68 -11.15 -8.53
C GLY A 24 -9.01 -11.95 -9.64
N GLY A 25 -9.74 -12.20 -10.73
CA GLY A 25 -9.23 -12.92 -11.88
C GLY A 25 -8.46 -12.04 -12.88
N ALA A 26 -7.58 -12.66 -13.66
CA ALA A 26 -6.77 -11.98 -14.68
C ALA A 26 -7.60 -11.20 -15.69
N ARG A 27 -8.77 -11.75 -16.05
CA ARG A 27 -9.67 -11.16 -17.05
C ARG A 27 -10.16 -9.76 -16.65
N ASP A 28 -10.36 -9.54 -15.36
CA ASP A 28 -10.93 -8.31 -14.81
C ASP A 28 -9.88 -7.33 -14.30
N ALA A 29 -8.59 -7.63 -14.46
CA ALA A 29 -7.49 -6.84 -13.93
C ALA A 29 -7.20 -5.60 -14.79
N ARG A 30 -8.18 -4.72 -14.88
CA ARG A 30 -8.12 -3.42 -15.58
C ARG A 30 -8.73 -2.36 -14.70
N TYR A 31 -8.14 -1.17 -14.69
CA TYR A 31 -8.60 -0.07 -13.84
C TYR A 31 -10.10 0.22 -14.02
N GLU A 32 -10.57 0.31 -15.25
CA GLU A 32 -11.97 0.58 -15.56
C GLU A 32 -12.90 -0.49 -14.95
N THR A 33 -12.54 -1.77 -15.07
CA THR A 33 -13.34 -2.88 -14.56
C THR A 33 -13.27 -2.97 -13.03
N VAL A 34 -12.08 -2.84 -12.46
CA VAL A 34 -11.88 -2.85 -11.01
C VAL A 34 -12.62 -1.69 -10.33
N SER A 35 -12.68 -0.54 -10.97
CA SER A 35 -13.38 0.65 -10.45
C SER A 35 -14.88 0.43 -10.28
N THR A 36 -15.46 -0.59 -10.89
CA THR A 36 -16.87 -0.96 -10.67
C THR A 36 -17.11 -1.55 -9.28
N GLY A 37 -16.07 -2.04 -8.60
CA GLY A 37 -16.16 -2.72 -7.31
C GLY A 37 -16.68 -4.16 -7.37
N ARG A 38 -16.80 -4.74 -8.57
CA ARG A 38 -17.44 -6.06 -8.79
C ARG A 38 -16.46 -7.19 -9.10
N THR A 39 -15.17 -6.89 -9.19
CA THR A 39 -14.17 -7.87 -9.66
C THR A 39 -13.55 -8.72 -8.57
N GLY A 40 -13.70 -8.32 -7.30
CA GLY A 40 -12.97 -8.92 -6.19
C GLY A 40 -11.54 -8.39 -6.04
N HIS A 41 -11.03 -7.65 -7.03
CA HIS A 41 -9.71 -7.03 -6.93
C HIS A 41 -9.68 -5.89 -5.92
N ALA A 42 -8.54 -5.77 -5.21
CA ALA A 42 -8.13 -4.55 -4.52
C ALA A 42 -7.07 -3.83 -5.33
N GLU A 43 -7.15 -2.49 -5.36
CA GLU A 43 -6.04 -1.66 -5.78
C GLU A 43 -4.89 -1.92 -4.81
N SER A 44 -3.73 -2.28 -5.33
CA SER A 44 -2.61 -2.80 -4.54
C SER A 44 -1.28 -2.29 -5.07
N VAL A 45 -0.25 -2.40 -4.26
CA VAL A 45 1.13 -2.24 -4.71
C VAL A 45 1.91 -3.51 -4.41
N ARG A 46 2.74 -3.92 -5.35
CA ARG A 46 3.73 -4.96 -5.13
C ARG A 46 5.07 -4.31 -4.81
N ILE A 47 5.56 -4.54 -3.62
CA ILE A 47 6.80 -3.96 -3.11
C ILE A 47 7.88 -5.02 -3.16
N THR A 48 8.95 -4.75 -3.89
CA THR A 48 10.18 -5.56 -3.89
C THR A 48 11.22 -4.82 -3.07
N TYR A 49 11.88 -5.53 -2.17
CA TYR A 49 12.82 -4.92 -1.24
C TYR A 49 14.04 -5.81 -0.99
N ASP A 50 15.13 -5.19 -0.57
CA ASP A 50 16.35 -5.87 -0.15
C ASP A 50 16.27 -6.14 1.36
N PRO A 51 16.11 -7.41 1.80
CA PRO A 51 15.97 -7.75 3.22
C PRO A 51 17.23 -7.49 4.05
N ALA A 52 18.38 -7.28 3.41
CA ALA A 52 19.59 -6.83 4.11
C ALA A 52 19.54 -5.35 4.50
N ARG A 53 18.66 -4.57 3.88
CA ARG A 53 18.55 -3.12 4.08
C ARG A 53 17.29 -2.70 4.81
N ILE A 54 16.19 -3.44 4.65
CA ILE A 54 14.93 -3.20 5.34
C ILE A 54 14.23 -4.53 5.62
N ARG A 55 13.63 -4.67 6.80
CA ARG A 55 12.89 -5.87 7.19
C ARG A 55 11.43 -5.76 6.81
N TYR A 56 10.76 -6.91 6.69
CA TYR A 56 9.33 -6.98 6.42
C TYR A 56 8.49 -6.25 7.49
N ASP A 57 8.83 -6.41 8.77
CA ASP A 57 8.14 -5.70 9.85
C ASP A 57 8.33 -4.18 9.79
N GLU A 58 9.46 -3.71 9.29
CA GLU A 58 9.68 -2.28 9.08
C GLU A 58 8.81 -1.73 7.93
N LEU A 59 8.60 -2.51 6.88
CA LEU A 59 7.64 -2.16 5.82
C LEU A 59 6.21 -2.10 6.38
N LEU A 60 5.81 -3.03 7.24
CA LEU A 60 4.53 -3.00 7.93
C LEU A 60 4.39 -1.75 8.81
N ARG A 61 5.44 -1.35 9.48
CA ARG A 61 5.45 -0.13 10.30
C ARG A 61 5.14 1.10 9.47
N ILE A 62 5.70 1.21 8.28
CA ILE A 62 5.43 2.29 7.34
C ILE A 62 3.99 2.21 6.83
N PHE A 63 3.52 1.01 6.47
CA PHE A 63 2.17 0.77 5.99
C PHE A 63 1.11 1.26 6.98
N PHE A 64 1.20 0.83 8.23
CA PHE A 64 0.26 1.20 9.28
C PHE A 64 0.47 2.62 9.80
N GLY A 65 1.69 3.13 9.76
CA GLY A 65 2.03 4.41 10.36
C GLY A 65 1.71 5.61 9.48
N VAL A 66 1.94 5.51 8.17
CA VAL A 66 1.81 6.67 7.27
C VAL A 66 1.12 6.36 5.95
N ALA A 67 1.18 5.13 5.44
CA ALA A 67 0.70 4.82 4.10
C ALA A 67 -0.82 4.62 4.03
N SER A 68 -1.45 4.14 5.09
CA SER A 68 -2.89 3.89 5.13
C SER A 68 -3.49 4.11 6.51
N ASP A 69 -4.80 4.30 6.54
CA ASP A 69 -5.59 4.26 7.77
C ASP A 69 -6.17 2.83 7.93
N PRO A 70 -5.69 2.03 8.89
CA PRO A 70 -6.09 0.64 9.04
C PRO A 70 -7.49 0.46 9.65
N THR A 71 -8.18 1.54 9.98
CA THR A 71 -9.52 1.51 10.58
C THR A 71 -10.64 1.75 9.58
N GLN A 72 -10.31 2.05 8.31
CA GLN A 72 -11.31 2.33 7.29
C GLN A 72 -11.71 1.05 6.56
N LEU A 73 -12.94 0.60 6.82
CA LEU A 73 -13.49 -0.60 6.19
C LEU A 73 -13.94 -0.30 4.76
N ASN A 74 -13.40 -1.04 3.79
CA ASN A 74 -13.74 -0.93 2.38
C ASN A 74 -13.67 0.51 1.84
N ARG A 75 -12.70 1.28 2.34
CA ARG A 75 -12.45 2.65 1.87
C ARG A 75 -11.05 3.09 2.28
N GLN A 76 -10.54 4.10 1.58
CA GLN A 76 -9.31 4.80 1.97
C GLN A 76 -9.47 6.29 1.61
N GLY A 77 -9.47 7.16 2.64
CA GLY A 77 -9.71 8.58 2.43
C GLY A 77 -11.02 8.85 1.68
N PRO A 78 -10.96 9.50 0.49
CA PRO A 78 -12.15 9.83 -0.29
C PRO A 78 -12.71 8.65 -1.10
N ASP A 79 -11.92 7.57 -1.27
CA ASP A 79 -12.26 6.45 -2.14
C ASP A 79 -13.05 5.40 -1.37
N VAL A 80 -14.23 5.03 -1.87
CA VAL A 80 -15.15 4.09 -1.23
C VAL A 80 -15.43 2.91 -2.14
N GLY A 81 -15.32 1.71 -1.60
CA GLY A 81 -15.59 0.45 -2.29
C GLY A 81 -14.64 -0.65 -1.83
N THR A 82 -15.01 -1.91 -2.09
CA THR A 82 -14.20 -3.08 -1.73
C THR A 82 -12.84 -3.09 -2.42
N GLN A 83 -12.70 -2.45 -3.57
CA GLN A 83 -11.44 -2.28 -4.29
C GLN A 83 -10.44 -1.38 -3.54
N TYR A 84 -10.89 -0.63 -2.54
CA TYR A 84 -10.05 0.21 -1.69
C TYR A 84 -9.89 -0.35 -0.27
N ARG A 85 -10.23 -1.63 -0.07
CA ARG A 85 -10.09 -2.28 1.23
C ARG A 85 -8.63 -2.30 1.70
N ASN A 86 -8.46 -2.26 3.01
CA ASN A 86 -7.15 -2.34 3.64
C ASN A 86 -6.75 -3.81 3.82
N ALA A 87 -5.72 -4.24 3.12
CA ALA A 87 -5.30 -5.64 3.11
C ALA A 87 -3.79 -5.80 2.97
N ILE A 88 -3.30 -6.91 3.48
CA ILE A 88 -1.92 -7.38 3.30
C ILE A 88 -2.01 -8.74 2.60
N VAL A 89 -1.23 -8.93 1.55
CA VAL A 89 -1.12 -10.20 0.83
C VAL A 89 0.30 -10.73 1.02
N PRO A 90 0.52 -11.59 2.02
CA PRO A 90 1.84 -12.17 2.26
C PRO A 90 2.29 -13.04 1.11
N GLN A 91 3.59 -13.00 0.81
CA GLN A 91 4.19 -13.76 -0.28
C GLN A 91 4.85 -15.07 0.20
N SER A 92 4.80 -15.34 1.51
CA SER A 92 5.34 -16.54 2.13
C SER A 92 4.63 -16.84 3.45
N PRO A 93 4.69 -18.09 3.96
CA PRO A 93 4.16 -18.41 5.29
C PRO A 93 4.80 -17.58 6.41
N GLU A 94 6.08 -17.26 6.29
CA GLU A 94 6.76 -16.41 7.26
C GLU A 94 6.20 -14.97 7.25
N GLN A 95 6.02 -14.38 6.09
CA GLN A 95 5.39 -13.06 5.98
C GLN A 95 3.98 -13.06 6.58
N ALA A 96 3.20 -14.10 6.33
CA ALA A 96 1.86 -14.25 6.90
C ALA A 96 1.89 -14.28 8.44
N ARG A 97 2.83 -15.02 9.01
CA ARG A 97 3.02 -15.11 10.46
C ARG A 97 3.42 -13.76 11.06
N VAL A 98 4.38 -13.07 10.42
CA VAL A 98 4.83 -11.76 10.90
C VAL A 98 3.71 -10.73 10.81
N ALA A 99 2.97 -10.71 9.71
CA ALA A 99 1.84 -9.79 9.54
C ALA A 99 0.75 -10.01 10.61
N ALA A 100 0.39 -11.26 10.86
CA ALA A 100 -0.61 -11.60 11.89
C ALA A 100 -0.14 -11.19 13.31
N ALA A 101 1.11 -11.45 13.64
CA ALA A 101 1.69 -11.07 14.93
C ALA A 101 1.75 -9.53 15.07
N TYR A 102 2.10 -8.83 14.00
CA TYR A 102 2.16 -7.37 13.99
C TYR A 102 0.80 -6.73 14.23
N ILE A 103 -0.23 -7.21 13.53
CA ILE A 103 -1.61 -6.73 13.72
C ILE A 103 -2.09 -7.01 15.16
N ALA A 104 -1.81 -8.18 15.70
CA ALA A 104 -2.16 -8.52 17.08
C ALA A 104 -1.48 -7.57 18.08
N GLN A 105 -0.21 -7.24 17.86
CA GLN A 105 0.53 -6.27 18.66
C GLN A 105 -0.08 -4.88 18.59
N LEU A 106 -0.45 -4.42 17.40
CA LEU A 106 -1.08 -3.12 17.20
C LEU A 106 -2.45 -3.03 17.89
N ARG A 107 -3.24 -4.11 17.84
CA ARG A 107 -4.53 -4.17 18.56
C ARG A 107 -4.35 -4.05 20.06
N ARG A 108 -3.34 -4.71 20.62
CA ARG A 108 -3.03 -4.60 22.06
C ARG A 108 -2.55 -3.19 22.43
N ALA A 109 -1.82 -2.53 21.54
CA ALA A 109 -1.31 -1.17 21.78
C ALA A 109 -2.41 -0.11 21.76
N ASN A 110 -3.55 -0.40 21.13
CA ASN A 110 -4.74 0.46 21.11
C ASN A 110 -4.45 1.90 20.65
N LEU A 111 -3.74 2.03 19.54
CA LEU A 111 -3.27 3.34 19.04
C LEU A 111 -4.33 4.13 18.26
N TRP A 112 -5.38 3.45 17.79
CA TRP A 112 -6.46 4.07 17.02
C TRP A 112 -7.76 4.06 17.82
N ARG A 113 -8.64 5.03 17.55
CA ARG A 113 -9.96 5.12 18.19
C ARG A 113 -10.94 4.06 17.70
N ALA A 114 -10.76 3.59 16.46
CA ALA A 114 -11.60 2.56 15.87
C ALA A 114 -10.81 1.25 15.71
N PRO A 115 -11.48 0.10 15.57
CA PRO A 115 -10.80 -1.19 15.38
C PRO A 115 -9.98 -1.23 14.09
N ILE A 116 -8.89 -1.99 14.11
CA ILE A 116 -8.12 -2.32 12.91
C ILE A 116 -8.92 -3.30 12.07
N VAL A 117 -9.17 -2.96 10.81
CA VAL A 117 -9.92 -3.77 9.86
C VAL A 117 -9.04 -4.36 8.75
N THR A 118 -7.74 -4.19 8.85
CA THR A 118 -6.79 -4.76 7.89
C THR A 118 -6.93 -6.27 7.82
N ALA A 119 -7.20 -6.80 6.62
CA ALA A 119 -7.30 -8.23 6.37
C ALA A 119 -5.96 -8.80 5.88
N ILE A 120 -5.64 -10.03 6.28
CA ILE A 120 -4.57 -10.81 5.66
C ILE A 120 -5.24 -11.72 4.64
N GLU A 121 -4.96 -11.49 3.36
CA GLU A 121 -5.59 -12.20 2.25
C GLU A 121 -4.60 -13.15 1.57
N PRO A 122 -5.09 -14.29 1.02
CA PRO A 122 -4.22 -15.20 0.30
C PRO A 122 -3.75 -14.57 -1.01
N ASN A 123 -2.55 -14.96 -1.46
CA ASN A 123 -2.03 -14.57 -2.76
C ASN A 123 -2.82 -15.28 -3.87
N ARG A 124 -3.61 -14.51 -4.61
CA ARG A 124 -4.41 -14.99 -5.75
C ARG A 124 -3.84 -14.57 -7.10
N GLY A 125 -2.70 -13.90 -7.09
CA GLY A 125 -2.04 -13.37 -8.27
C GLY A 125 -2.14 -11.85 -8.35
N PHE A 126 -1.00 -11.23 -8.60
CA PHE A 126 -0.89 -9.78 -8.79
C PHE A 126 -0.82 -9.46 -10.28
N TYR A 127 -1.60 -8.48 -10.72
CA TYR A 127 -1.62 -8.00 -12.09
C TYR A 127 -1.28 -6.51 -12.10
N ALA A 128 -0.20 -6.14 -12.80
CA ALA A 128 0.20 -4.75 -12.91
C ALA A 128 -0.89 -3.92 -13.57
N ALA A 129 -1.15 -2.74 -13.02
CA ALA A 129 -2.05 -1.77 -13.61
C ALA A 129 -1.43 -1.16 -14.87
N GLU A 130 -2.26 -0.48 -15.64
CA GLU A 130 -1.85 0.18 -16.89
C GLU A 130 -0.67 1.12 -16.67
N ALA A 131 0.15 1.29 -17.68
CA ALA A 131 1.40 2.06 -17.60
C ALA A 131 1.22 3.49 -17.07
N TYR A 132 0.07 4.13 -17.37
CA TYR A 132 -0.18 5.51 -16.91
C TYR A 132 -0.39 5.63 -15.39
N HIS A 133 -0.65 4.51 -14.69
CA HIS A 133 -0.73 4.48 -13.24
C HIS A 133 0.63 4.35 -12.55
N GLN A 134 1.64 3.87 -13.27
CA GLN A 134 2.96 3.66 -12.69
C GLN A 134 3.68 5.00 -12.51
N ASP A 135 4.34 5.16 -11.37
CA ASP A 135 5.07 6.38 -11.01
C ASP A 135 4.20 7.65 -11.10
N PHE A 136 2.91 7.51 -10.78
CA PHE A 136 1.91 8.54 -11.05
C PHE A 136 2.22 9.87 -10.35
N MET A 137 2.58 9.84 -9.08
CA MET A 137 2.95 11.06 -8.35
C MET A 137 4.16 11.75 -8.98
N LEU A 138 5.16 10.98 -9.39
CA LEU A 138 6.37 11.53 -10.00
C LEU A 138 6.07 12.23 -11.32
N ARG A 139 5.18 11.64 -12.13
CA ARG A 139 4.78 12.18 -13.43
C ARG A 139 3.74 13.30 -13.35
N ASN A 140 2.95 13.32 -12.29
CA ASN A 140 1.80 14.21 -12.13
C ASN A 140 1.81 14.93 -10.78
N PRO A 141 2.92 15.63 -10.42
CA PRO A 141 3.08 16.21 -9.09
C PRO A 141 2.03 17.27 -8.76
N ASP A 142 1.46 17.92 -9.77
CA ASP A 142 0.46 18.98 -9.61
C ASP A 142 -0.98 18.49 -9.69
N HIS A 143 -1.21 17.18 -9.86
CA HIS A 143 -2.55 16.62 -9.88
C HIS A 143 -3.26 16.88 -8.55
N GLY A 144 -4.50 17.38 -8.61
CA GLY A 144 -5.24 17.80 -7.41
C GLY A 144 -5.39 16.71 -6.36
N TYR A 145 -5.70 15.47 -6.77
CA TYR A 145 -5.79 14.33 -5.86
C TYR A 145 -4.44 14.06 -5.18
N ILE A 146 -3.34 14.05 -5.94
CA ILE A 146 -1.98 13.82 -5.44
C ILE A 146 -1.63 14.88 -4.38
N ARG A 147 -1.84 16.16 -4.69
CA ARG A 147 -1.50 17.25 -3.76
C ARG A 147 -2.30 17.20 -2.48
N ARG A 148 -3.58 16.84 -2.58
CA ARG A 148 -4.48 16.84 -1.43
C ARG A 148 -4.31 15.60 -0.54
N TRP A 149 -4.16 14.42 -1.14
CA TRP A 149 -4.27 13.15 -0.42
C TRP A 149 -2.96 12.40 -0.28
N ASP A 150 -2.06 12.48 -1.25
CA ASP A 150 -0.87 11.63 -1.31
C ASP A 150 0.41 12.35 -0.87
N VAL A 151 0.59 13.60 -1.23
CA VAL A 151 1.74 14.40 -0.76
C VAL A 151 1.83 14.41 0.78
N PRO A 152 0.73 14.60 1.53
CA PRO A 152 0.80 14.54 2.98
C PRO A 152 1.30 13.22 3.54
N LYS A 153 1.04 12.10 2.87
CA LYS A 153 1.55 10.79 3.29
C LYS A 153 3.07 10.69 3.11
N VAL A 154 3.58 11.18 2.00
CA VAL A 154 5.04 11.22 1.75
C VAL A 154 5.74 12.16 2.74
N ASP A 155 5.15 13.31 3.01
CA ASP A 155 5.66 14.23 4.03
C ASP A 155 5.66 13.59 5.43
N ALA A 156 4.61 12.83 5.74
CA ALA A 156 4.52 12.09 7.00
C ALA A 156 5.60 11.01 7.11
N LEU A 157 5.92 10.31 6.01
CA LEU A 157 7.02 9.36 5.98
C LEU A 157 8.34 10.03 6.34
N LYS A 158 8.66 11.15 5.70
CA LYS A 158 9.89 11.91 5.95
C LYS A 158 9.98 12.41 7.38
N ARG A 159 8.88 12.89 7.93
CA ARG A 159 8.81 13.45 9.29
C ARG A 159 8.85 12.37 10.36
N THR A 160 8.09 11.29 10.18
CA THR A 160 7.89 10.24 11.19
C THR A 160 8.99 9.19 11.17
N PHE A 161 9.46 8.84 9.98
CA PHE A 161 10.46 7.77 9.77
C PHE A 161 11.65 8.27 8.94
N PRO A 162 12.38 9.30 9.40
CA PRO A 162 13.52 9.84 8.63
C PRO A 162 14.60 8.80 8.37
N GLN A 163 14.72 7.77 9.22
CA GLN A 163 15.67 6.67 9.05
C GLN A 163 15.36 5.80 7.83
N PHE A 164 14.11 5.75 7.38
CA PHE A 164 13.69 5.00 6.20
C PHE A 164 13.56 5.86 4.95
N TRP A 165 13.59 7.16 5.10
CA TRP A 165 13.36 8.12 4.02
C TRP A 165 14.55 8.21 3.07
N LYS A 166 14.27 8.22 1.77
CA LYS A 166 15.20 8.69 0.74
C LYS A 166 14.53 9.72 -0.17
N ALA A 167 15.28 10.73 -0.59
CA ALA A 167 14.76 11.79 -1.45
C ALA A 167 14.49 11.32 -2.87
N SER A 168 15.25 10.35 -3.38
CA SER A 168 15.05 9.79 -4.71
C SER A 168 13.81 8.89 -4.75
N PHE A 169 13.06 8.96 -5.84
CA PHE A 169 11.92 8.10 -6.12
C PHE A 169 12.39 6.82 -6.80
N THR A 170 11.92 5.66 -6.33
CA THR A 170 12.18 4.38 -7.01
C THR A 170 11.29 4.29 -8.24
N VAL A 171 11.88 4.45 -9.42
CA VAL A 171 11.17 4.45 -10.71
C VAL A 171 11.04 3.02 -11.24
N ASN A 172 9.87 2.69 -11.84
CA ASN A 172 9.60 1.39 -12.47
C ASN A 172 9.93 1.40 -13.97
#